data_4cd9bdbec19e5d989eaa8f8185ef5f59
#
_entry.id   4cd9bdbec19e5d989eaa8f8185ef5f59
#
_cell.length_a   1.000
_cell.length_b   1.000
_cell.length_c   1.000
_cell.angle_alpha   90.00
_cell.angle_beta   90.00
_cell.angle_gamma   90.00
#
_symmetry.space_group_name_H-M   'P 1'
#
loop_
_entity.id
_entity.type
_entity.pdbx_description
1 polymer ?
#
loop_
_entity_poly.entity_id
_entity_poly.type
_entity_poly.pdbx_seq_one_letter_code
_entity_poly.pdbx_strand_id
1 'polypeptide(L)'
;MNNTKSKTKVKVIIIVVIALLLIASGAVAYIILSNPIRNFNNSIQSGDYETALEIYEDKLSDSSKDTNEVSSILIDDVNLKYNDYLNETISKDDIIDILKTIVEFDIEKVNKVVSDTNTSLKEISAGRDNFALAEEEFNNKNWQDAITYYSSVSKDDSIYYSKAQNQITACTDNYKTDIQEEYQKYIDTGDYESATQLIETALTYLPNDNDLKSLLDNIGTAQFEAELQTIKEQASQYELDNDLLDAYILIDNAIAELGSNNEELNTLLQDYKEKYINSVIAQSEEYIAINDYQDAQSVLEDAISKIGQEDVLMEKLQDIKDNTPISLSSMKAVNQDGYQVCSYDMEDTFGNVYTNNVVQLNSKWIEKSSKVTSSYAEFYLDKKCSKFIATVGVSDGSSDDQEGVIEIYADDKLIYTSTTLNRSTKPFNVELDVSNVEWFKILLKPKKLEEDNGAMTPSTIIGNAVFTVSPSKDTIETTTQSDTETVIKTDITTQPDTKKDDTSKKSESN
;
A
#
# COMPACT_ATOMS: atom_id res chain seq x y z
N MET A 1 66.41 97.96 -61.09
CA MET A 1 65.37 97.41 -61.99
C MET A 1 65.46 95.87 -62.10
N ASN A 2 65.63 95.07 -61.01
CA ASN A 2 65.73 93.60 -61.15
C ASN A 2 64.80 92.75 -60.20
N ASN A 3 63.85 93.37 -59.48
CA ASN A 3 63.06 92.63 -58.52
C ASN A 3 61.58 92.35 -58.95
N THR A 4 61.15 92.90 -60.10
CA THR A 4 59.77 92.70 -60.58
C THR A 4 59.66 91.53 -61.54
N LYS A 5 60.67 91.10 -62.27
CA LYS A 5 60.65 89.96 -63.20
C LYS A 5 60.63 88.57 -62.47
N SER A 6 61.16 88.50 -61.23
CA SER A 6 61.19 87.25 -60.43
C SER A 6 59.84 86.94 -59.83
N LYS A 7 59.10 87.93 -59.30
CA LYS A 7 57.77 87.71 -58.69
C LYS A 7 56.71 87.30 -59.73
N THR A 8 56.81 87.71 -60.97
CA THR A 8 55.88 87.34 -62.04
C THR A 8 56.10 85.87 -62.46
N LYS A 9 57.39 85.44 -62.59
CA LYS A 9 57.67 84.01 -62.91
C LYS A 9 57.22 83.07 -61.85
N VAL A 10 57.33 83.40 -60.54
CA VAL A 10 56.87 82.56 -59.42
C VAL A 10 55.33 82.50 -59.43
N LYS A 11 54.63 83.62 -59.70
CA LYS A 11 53.16 83.60 -59.81
C LYS A 11 52.64 82.72 -60.96
N VAL A 12 53.34 82.80 -62.13
CA VAL A 12 52.97 81.97 -63.29
C VAL A 12 53.21 80.47 -62.99
N ILE A 13 54.30 80.13 -62.31
CA ILE A 13 54.61 78.76 -61.94
C ILE A 13 53.54 78.24 -60.91
N ILE A 14 53.12 79.07 -59.95
CA ILE A 14 52.08 78.68 -58.98
C ILE A 14 50.74 78.49 -59.71
N ILE A 15 50.38 79.36 -60.65
CA ILE A 15 49.11 79.19 -61.39
C ILE A 15 49.16 77.92 -62.26
N VAL A 16 50.27 77.61 -62.89
CA VAL A 16 50.44 76.40 -63.69
C VAL A 16 50.41 75.15 -62.83
N VAL A 17 50.98 75.17 -61.60
CA VAL A 17 50.93 74.07 -60.66
C VAL A 17 49.52 73.86 -60.14
N ILE A 18 48.78 74.96 -59.83
CA ILE A 18 47.38 74.86 -59.43
C ILE A 18 46.49 74.35 -60.57
N ALA A 19 46.73 74.81 -61.82
CA ALA A 19 46.02 74.31 -62.97
C ALA A 19 46.29 72.82 -63.25
N LEU A 20 47.56 72.37 -63.09
CA LEU A 20 47.89 70.93 -63.17
C LEU A 20 47.31 70.11 -62.06
N LEU A 21 47.24 70.66 -60.86
CA LEU A 21 46.57 69.97 -59.72
C LEU A 21 45.07 69.90 -59.93
N LEU A 22 44.42 70.93 -60.50
CA LEU A 22 42.99 70.88 -60.81
C LEU A 22 42.71 69.92 -61.98
N ILE A 23 43.56 69.87 -63.00
CA ILE A 23 43.46 68.90 -64.10
C ILE A 23 43.70 67.46 -63.53
N ALA A 24 44.71 67.28 -62.70
CA ALA A 24 44.99 66.00 -62.08
C ALA A 24 43.85 65.56 -61.15
N SER A 25 43.31 66.50 -60.35
CA SER A 25 42.17 66.20 -59.51
C SER A 25 40.90 65.96 -60.32
N GLY A 26 40.68 66.70 -61.41
CA GLY A 26 39.59 66.46 -62.35
C GLY A 26 39.72 65.11 -63.07
N ALA A 27 40.96 64.76 -63.51
CA ALA A 27 41.25 63.48 -64.13
C ALA A 27 41.07 62.31 -63.15
N VAL A 28 41.53 62.49 -61.92
CA VAL A 28 41.28 61.46 -60.82
C VAL A 28 39.80 61.36 -60.49
N ALA A 29 39.10 62.50 -60.42
CA ALA A 29 37.65 62.49 -60.20
C ALA A 29 36.92 61.86 -61.38
N TYR A 30 37.30 62.07 -62.57
CA TYR A 30 36.74 61.45 -63.77
C TYR A 30 37.02 59.96 -63.83
N ILE A 31 38.24 59.53 -63.51
CA ILE A 31 38.56 58.08 -63.38
C ILE A 31 37.77 57.40 -62.28
N ILE A 32 37.57 58.06 -61.12
CA ILE A 32 36.81 57.55 -60.06
C ILE A 32 35.31 57.45 -60.39
N LEU A 33 34.77 58.48 -61.07
CA LEU A 33 33.36 58.55 -61.48
C LEU A 33 33.05 57.66 -62.71
N SER A 34 34.05 57.31 -63.49
CA SER A 34 33.91 56.48 -64.72
C SER A 34 34.32 55.02 -64.51
N ASN A 35 34.58 54.56 -63.25
CA ASN A 35 34.97 53.20 -63.00
C ASN A 35 33.74 52.26 -63.18
N PRO A 36 33.74 51.37 -64.20
CA PRO A 36 32.57 50.51 -64.47
C PRO A 36 32.17 49.60 -63.34
N ILE A 37 33.13 48.99 -62.59
CA ILE A 37 32.88 48.17 -61.44
C ILE A 37 32.16 48.94 -60.35
N ARG A 38 32.57 50.17 -60.07
CA ARG A 38 31.89 51.00 -59.09
C ARG A 38 30.46 51.35 -59.50
N ASN A 39 30.22 51.66 -60.74
CA ASN A 39 28.89 51.96 -61.28
C ASN A 39 28.03 50.73 -61.21
N PHE A 40 28.56 49.55 -61.59
CA PHE A 40 27.92 48.27 -61.44
C PHE A 40 27.49 48.03 -60.00
N ASN A 41 28.41 48.14 -59.04
CA ASN A 41 28.13 47.92 -57.63
C ASN A 41 27.07 48.93 -57.12
N ASN A 42 27.10 50.18 -57.55
CA ASN A 42 26.05 51.16 -57.14
C ASN A 42 24.66 50.78 -57.67
N SER A 43 24.59 50.30 -58.96
CA SER A 43 23.30 49.78 -59.50
C SER A 43 22.78 48.56 -58.75
N ILE A 44 23.64 47.59 -58.40
CA ILE A 44 23.25 46.46 -57.53
C ILE A 44 22.72 46.92 -56.16
N GLN A 45 23.47 47.82 -55.49
CA GLN A 45 23.06 48.34 -54.15
C GLN A 45 21.73 49.14 -54.19
N SER A 46 21.43 49.79 -55.35
CA SER A 46 20.14 50.49 -55.53
C SER A 46 19.00 49.59 -55.99
N GLY A 47 19.31 48.31 -56.29
CA GLY A 47 18.29 47.33 -56.80
C GLY A 47 18.02 47.50 -58.30
N ASP A 48 18.82 48.28 -59.01
CA ASP A 48 18.73 48.50 -60.48
C ASP A 48 19.52 47.44 -61.21
N TYR A 49 19.03 46.23 -61.26
CA TYR A 49 19.72 45.07 -61.88
C TYR A 49 19.74 45.14 -63.36
N GLU A 50 18.78 45.83 -64.02
CA GLU A 50 18.74 46.04 -65.46
C GLU A 50 19.94 46.90 -65.89
N THR A 51 20.14 48.07 -65.26
CA THR A 51 21.32 48.92 -65.51
C THR A 51 22.62 48.19 -65.12
N ALA A 52 22.64 47.37 -64.10
CA ALA A 52 23.85 46.61 -63.75
C ALA A 52 24.18 45.56 -64.85
N LEU A 53 23.19 44.89 -65.41
CA LEU A 53 23.37 43.92 -66.51
C LEU A 53 23.93 44.61 -67.75
N GLU A 54 23.36 45.77 -68.16
CA GLU A 54 23.89 46.55 -69.25
C GLU A 54 25.36 46.94 -69.05
N ILE A 55 25.73 47.41 -67.86
CA ILE A 55 27.10 47.74 -67.50
C ILE A 55 28.01 46.53 -67.61
N TYR A 56 27.57 45.36 -67.14
CA TYR A 56 28.33 44.13 -67.21
C TYR A 56 28.59 43.69 -68.64
N GLU A 57 27.52 43.58 -69.44
CA GLU A 57 27.62 43.16 -70.82
C GLU A 57 28.49 44.10 -71.64
N ASP A 58 28.30 45.43 -71.52
CA ASP A 58 29.02 46.44 -72.32
C ASP A 58 30.49 46.65 -71.93
N LYS A 59 30.87 46.44 -70.67
CA LYS A 59 32.15 46.95 -70.16
C LYS A 59 32.96 46.00 -69.32
N LEU A 60 32.37 44.86 -68.79
CA LEU A 60 33.03 44.05 -67.80
C LEU A 60 33.12 42.55 -68.18
N SER A 61 32.31 42.09 -69.11
CA SER A 61 32.20 40.69 -69.51
C SER A 61 33.46 40.13 -70.17
N ASP A 62 34.22 41.00 -70.96
CA ASP A 62 35.41 40.58 -71.70
C ASP A 62 36.68 40.37 -70.84
N SER A 63 36.61 40.77 -69.55
CA SER A 63 37.74 40.69 -68.63
C SER A 63 37.50 39.63 -67.54
N SER A 64 38.25 38.56 -67.51
CA SER A 64 38.13 37.53 -66.48
C SER A 64 38.40 38.07 -65.05
N LYS A 65 39.17 39.14 -64.92
CA LYS A 65 39.39 39.81 -63.64
C LYS A 65 38.14 40.57 -63.21
N ASP A 66 37.51 41.32 -64.10
CA ASP A 66 36.32 42.11 -63.79
C ASP A 66 35.11 41.21 -63.62
N THR A 67 34.97 40.15 -64.41
CA THR A 67 33.94 39.08 -64.17
C THR A 67 34.04 38.44 -62.82
N ASN A 68 35.29 38.21 -62.29
CA ASN A 68 35.43 37.66 -60.93
C ASN A 68 35.00 38.68 -59.85
N GLU A 69 35.27 39.99 -60.06
CA GLU A 69 34.84 41.05 -59.15
C GLU A 69 33.31 41.22 -59.17
N VAL A 70 32.70 41.22 -60.35
CA VAL A 70 31.24 41.18 -60.57
C VAL A 70 30.64 39.97 -59.89
N SER A 71 31.19 38.76 -60.06
CA SER A 71 30.76 37.58 -59.41
C SER A 71 30.71 37.71 -57.89
N SER A 72 31.72 38.32 -57.27
CA SER A 72 31.80 38.57 -55.85
C SER A 72 30.66 39.49 -55.37
N ILE A 73 30.48 40.62 -56.12
CA ILE A 73 29.44 41.60 -55.81
C ILE A 73 28.01 40.94 -55.86
N LEU A 74 27.77 40.19 -56.94
CA LEU A 74 26.47 39.50 -57.11
C LEU A 74 26.25 38.42 -56.02
N ILE A 75 27.29 37.64 -55.65
CA ILE A 75 27.18 36.65 -54.58
C ILE A 75 26.90 37.30 -53.21
N ASP A 76 27.59 38.43 -52.94
CA ASP A 76 27.38 39.20 -51.72
C ASP A 76 25.93 39.75 -51.67
N ASP A 77 25.39 40.21 -52.80
CA ASP A 77 24.03 40.71 -52.91
C ASP A 77 23.00 39.56 -52.74
N VAL A 78 23.18 38.38 -53.37
CA VAL A 78 22.36 37.19 -53.16
C VAL A 78 22.30 36.85 -51.69
N ASN A 79 23.43 36.82 -50.99
CA ASN A 79 23.50 36.54 -49.58
C ASN A 79 22.79 37.63 -48.74
N LEU A 80 22.94 38.90 -49.11
CA LEU A 80 22.26 39.99 -48.44
C LEU A 80 20.74 39.86 -48.59
N LYS A 81 20.23 39.66 -49.82
CA LYS A 81 18.79 39.49 -50.08
C LYS A 81 18.22 38.27 -49.43
N TYR A 82 18.96 37.15 -49.32
CA TYR A 82 18.54 35.99 -48.57
C TYR A 82 18.43 36.32 -47.07
N ASN A 83 19.39 37.04 -46.51
CA ASN A 83 19.28 37.51 -45.12
C ASN A 83 18.13 38.51 -44.91
N ASP A 84 17.89 39.41 -45.91
CA ASP A 84 16.73 40.32 -45.87
C ASP A 84 15.41 39.56 -45.82
N TYR A 85 15.30 38.45 -46.57
CA TYR A 85 14.13 37.55 -46.50
C TYR A 85 14.03 36.83 -45.14
N LEU A 86 15.12 36.31 -44.61
CA LEU A 86 15.13 35.67 -43.29
C LEU A 86 14.68 36.65 -42.21
N ASN A 87 15.07 37.95 -42.32
CA ASN A 87 14.71 39.00 -41.39
C ASN A 87 13.34 39.65 -41.69
N GLU A 88 12.58 39.10 -42.64
CA GLU A 88 11.21 39.59 -43.01
C GLU A 88 11.21 41.04 -43.56
N THR A 89 12.34 41.53 -44.05
CA THR A 89 12.45 42.89 -44.68
C THR A 89 12.07 42.90 -46.15
N ILE A 90 12.11 41.78 -46.85
CA ILE A 90 11.56 41.55 -48.18
C ILE A 90 10.71 40.30 -48.22
N SER A 91 9.78 40.26 -49.19
CA SER A 91 8.89 39.08 -49.35
C SER A 91 9.60 37.93 -50.10
N LYS A 92 9.00 36.76 -50.07
CA LYS A 92 9.44 35.59 -50.84
C LYS A 92 9.40 35.86 -52.34
N ASP A 93 8.38 36.56 -52.81
CA ASP A 93 8.24 36.89 -54.23
C ASP A 93 9.32 37.88 -54.69
N ASP A 94 9.64 38.88 -53.87
CA ASP A 94 10.69 39.85 -54.15
C ASP A 94 12.05 39.17 -54.30
N ILE A 95 12.45 38.30 -53.39
CA ILE A 95 13.74 37.60 -53.51
C ILE A 95 13.76 36.65 -54.71
N ILE A 96 12.65 35.94 -55.01
CA ILE A 96 12.56 35.07 -56.16
C ILE A 96 12.79 35.86 -57.47
N ASP A 97 12.18 37.04 -57.59
CA ASP A 97 12.32 37.89 -58.79
C ASP A 97 13.75 38.48 -58.88
N ILE A 98 14.35 38.88 -57.76
CA ILE A 98 15.77 39.30 -57.74
C ILE A 98 16.68 38.17 -58.20
N LEU A 99 16.52 36.96 -57.68
CA LEU A 99 17.31 35.79 -58.03
C LEU A 99 17.18 35.40 -59.52
N LYS A 100 15.97 35.52 -60.09
CA LYS A 100 15.75 35.34 -61.55
C LYS A 100 16.55 36.32 -62.36
N THR A 101 16.51 37.63 -61.98
CA THR A 101 17.24 38.65 -62.68
C THR A 101 18.76 38.46 -62.56
N ILE A 102 19.29 38.03 -61.41
CA ILE A 102 20.69 37.74 -61.19
C ILE A 102 21.19 36.59 -62.11
N VAL A 103 20.38 35.60 -62.40
CA VAL A 103 20.75 34.49 -63.34
C VAL A 103 20.99 34.98 -64.75
N GLU A 104 20.39 36.12 -65.20
CA GLU A 104 20.57 36.70 -66.52
C GLU A 104 22.00 37.17 -66.81
N PHE A 105 22.83 37.39 -65.76
CA PHE A 105 24.26 37.65 -65.92
C PHE A 105 25.09 36.49 -66.49
N ASP A 106 24.51 35.29 -66.49
CA ASP A 106 25.07 34.02 -67.02
C ASP A 106 26.49 33.69 -66.51
N ILE A 107 26.73 33.93 -65.23
CA ILE A 107 28.04 33.64 -64.61
C ILE A 107 27.89 32.34 -63.82
N GLU A 108 28.53 31.24 -64.23
CA GLU A 108 28.41 29.89 -63.67
C GLU A 108 28.51 29.86 -62.14
N LYS A 109 29.49 30.58 -61.56
CA LYS A 109 29.72 30.63 -60.13
C LYS A 109 28.56 31.31 -59.37
N VAL A 110 27.98 32.36 -59.98
CA VAL A 110 26.80 33.06 -59.42
C VAL A 110 25.57 32.19 -59.54
N ASN A 111 25.34 31.56 -60.71
CA ASN A 111 24.20 30.66 -60.97
C ASN A 111 24.15 29.49 -59.98
N LYS A 112 25.36 28.99 -59.63
CA LYS A 112 25.41 27.93 -58.56
C LYS A 112 24.93 28.47 -57.23
N VAL A 113 25.39 29.65 -56.77
CA VAL A 113 24.95 30.23 -55.49
C VAL A 113 23.46 30.54 -55.51
N VAL A 114 22.92 31.06 -56.61
CA VAL A 114 21.49 31.31 -56.78
C VAL A 114 20.70 29.99 -56.70
N SER A 115 21.17 28.90 -57.28
CA SER A 115 20.54 27.60 -57.22
C SER A 115 20.50 27.04 -55.78
N ASP A 116 21.64 27.17 -55.06
CA ASP A 116 21.76 26.74 -53.67
C ASP A 116 20.81 27.59 -52.78
N THR A 117 20.79 28.92 -52.99
CA THR A 117 19.88 29.85 -52.28
C THR A 117 18.43 29.55 -52.55
N ASN A 118 18.03 29.22 -53.81
CA ASN A 118 16.68 28.83 -54.15
C ASN A 118 16.24 27.52 -53.43
N THR A 119 17.17 26.60 -53.23
CA THR A 119 16.90 25.36 -52.48
C THR A 119 16.66 25.70 -51.01
N SER A 120 17.54 26.48 -50.39
CA SER A 120 17.35 26.93 -48.99
C SER A 120 16.07 27.74 -48.82
N LEU A 121 15.76 28.63 -49.78
CA LEU A 121 14.53 29.42 -49.77
C LEU A 121 13.24 28.55 -49.75
N LYS A 122 13.23 27.45 -50.53
CA LYS A 122 12.09 26.52 -50.52
C LYS A 122 11.93 25.83 -49.15
N GLU A 123 13.05 25.39 -48.54
CA GLU A 123 13.04 24.75 -47.24
C GLU A 123 12.57 25.71 -46.14
N ILE A 124 13.10 26.95 -46.15
CA ILE A 124 12.67 27.99 -45.20
C ILE A 124 11.20 28.32 -45.35
N SER A 125 10.74 28.52 -46.60
CA SER A 125 9.34 28.83 -46.86
C SER A 125 8.40 27.70 -46.41
N ALA A 126 8.74 26.45 -46.69
CA ALA A 126 7.98 25.29 -46.20
C ALA A 126 7.94 25.22 -44.68
N GLY A 127 9.08 25.57 -44.03
CA GLY A 127 9.13 25.66 -42.56
C GLY A 127 8.20 26.74 -41.99
N ARG A 128 8.11 27.91 -42.66
CA ARG A 128 7.18 29.00 -42.26
C ARG A 128 5.73 28.65 -42.52
N ASP A 129 5.40 27.93 -43.59
CA ASP A 129 4.06 27.41 -43.86
C ASP A 129 3.66 26.37 -42.80
N ASN A 130 4.59 25.50 -42.41
CA ASN A 130 4.35 24.55 -41.29
C ASN A 130 4.20 25.26 -39.94
N PHE A 131 4.95 26.36 -39.72
CA PHE A 131 4.74 27.17 -38.51
C PHE A 131 3.31 27.73 -38.44
N ALA A 132 2.77 28.20 -39.57
CA ALA A 132 1.38 28.68 -39.62
C ALA A 132 0.36 27.56 -39.36
N LEU A 133 0.58 26.35 -39.89
CA LEU A 133 -0.25 25.17 -39.59
C LEU A 133 -0.14 24.79 -38.10
N ALA A 134 1.05 24.85 -37.53
CA ALA A 134 1.28 24.60 -36.13
C ALA A 134 0.50 25.56 -35.21
N GLU A 135 0.43 26.86 -35.58
CA GLU A 135 -0.39 27.84 -34.84
C GLU A 135 -1.89 27.51 -34.92
N GLU A 136 -2.38 27.00 -36.05
CA GLU A 136 -3.77 26.53 -36.19
C GLU A 136 -4.02 25.34 -35.27
N GLU A 137 -3.15 24.31 -35.27
CA GLU A 137 -3.28 23.15 -34.41
C GLU A 137 -3.14 23.50 -32.91
N PHE A 138 -2.26 24.46 -32.58
CA PHE A 138 -2.14 25.00 -31.24
C PHE A 138 -3.46 25.61 -30.74
N ASN A 139 -4.12 26.43 -31.59
CA ASN A 139 -5.39 27.06 -31.25
C ASN A 139 -6.54 26.02 -31.12
N ASN A 140 -6.45 24.91 -31.86
CA ASN A 140 -7.38 23.78 -31.77
C ASN A 140 -7.06 22.86 -30.60
N LYS A 141 -6.00 23.09 -29.83
CA LYS A 141 -5.47 22.24 -28.77
C LYS A 141 -4.99 20.85 -29.22
N ASN A 142 -4.67 20.74 -30.49
CA ASN A 142 -4.09 19.51 -31.06
C ASN A 142 -2.57 19.55 -30.83
N TRP A 143 -2.15 19.40 -29.57
CA TRP A 143 -0.78 19.65 -29.14
C TRP A 143 0.27 18.81 -29.86
N GLN A 144 0.01 17.53 -30.14
CA GLN A 144 0.94 16.62 -30.81
C GLN A 144 1.17 17.03 -32.26
N ASP A 145 0.11 17.39 -32.97
CA ASP A 145 0.21 17.85 -34.35
C ASP A 145 0.90 19.22 -34.42
N ALA A 146 0.60 20.13 -33.49
CA ALA A 146 1.30 21.40 -33.35
C ALA A 146 2.81 21.18 -33.12
N ILE A 147 3.22 20.31 -32.19
CA ILE A 147 4.63 19.97 -31.94
C ILE A 147 5.30 19.43 -33.22
N THR A 148 4.60 18.56 -33.94
CA THR A 148 5.10 17.95 -35.17
C THR A 148 5.39 19.02 -36.23
N TYR A 149 4.45 19.94 -36.46
CA TYR A 149 4.63 21.04 -37.41
C TYR A 149 5.68 22.05 -36.95
N TYR A 150 5.71 22.48 -35.70
CA TYR A 150 6.76 23.36 -35.17
C TYR A 150 8.14 22.72 -35.25
N SER A 151 8.24 21.41 -35.05
CA SER A 151 9.54 20.69 -35.14
C SER A 151 10.12 20.63 -36.54
N SER A 152 9.31 20.88 -37.57
CA SER A 152 9.74 20.90 -38.98
C SER A 152 10.31 22.25 -39.42
N VAL A 153 10.30 23.27 -38.55
CA VAL A 153 10.87 24.58 -38.82
C VAL A 153 12.39 24.48 -38.85
N SER A 154 13.03 24.96 -39.96
CA SER A 154 14.48 24.89 -40.15
C SER A 154 15.23 25.73 -39.14
N LYS A 155 16.38 25.22 -38.66
CA LYS A 155 17.32 25.95 -37.80
C LYS A 155 17.95 27.14 -38.52
N ASP A 156 17.99 27.11 -39.86
CA ASP A 156 18.54 28.19 -40.69
C ASP A 156 17.63 29.41 -40.67
N ASP A 157 16.36 29.29 -40.35
CA ASP A 157 15.45 30.38 -40.02
C ASP A 157 15.46 30.68 -38.53
N SER A 158 16.46 31.37 -38.06
CA SER A 158 16.68 31.58 -36.62
C SER A 158 15.50 32.24 -35.90
N ILE A 159 14.73 33.10 -36.59
CA ILE A 159 13.59 33.81 -36.03
C ILE A 159 12.43 32.84 -35.81
N TYR A 160 12.02 32.12 -36.86
CA TYR A 160 10.92 31.18 -36.76
C TYR A 160 11.29 29.95 -35.96
N TYR A 161 12.53 29.47 -36.05
CA TYR A 161 13.02 28.38 -35.21
C TYR A 161 12.93 28.70 -33.71
N SER A 162 13.37 29.92 -33.31
CA SER A 162 13.27 30.34 -31.93
C SER A 162 11.81 30.42 -31.44
N LYS A 163 10.92 30.99 -32.29
CA LYS A 163 9.48 31.01 -31.99
C LYS A 163 8.90 29.59 -31.86
N ALA A 164 9.25 28.69 -32.79
CA ALA A 164 8.81 27.30 -32.81
C ALA A 164 9.25 26.53 -31.54
N GLN A 165 10.51 26.70 -31.12
CA GLN A 165 11.02 26.06 -29.90
C GLN A 165 10.26 26.51 -28.63
N ASN A 166 9.90 27.80 -28.54
CA ASN A 166 9.09 28.31 -27.45
C ASN A 166 7.67 27.72 -27.49
N GLN A 167 7.09 27.60 -28.67
CA GLN A 167 5.75 27.03 -28.84
C GLN A 167 5.71 25.50 -28.59
N ILE A 168 6.76 24.78 -28.98
CA ILE A 168 6.91 23.34 -28.63
C ILE A 168 6.89 23.17 -27.12
N THR A 169 7.59 24.03 -26.38
CA THR A 169 7.56 24.00 -24.91
C THR A 169 6.14 24.26 -24.40
N ALA A 170 5.46 25.29 -24.91
CA ALA A 170 4.09 25.62 -24.53
C ALA A 170 3.09 24.50 -24.87
N CYS A 171 3.22 23.87 -26.07
CA CYS A 171 2.40 22.71 -26.42
C CYS A 171 2.63 21.54 -25.46
N THR A 172 3.89 21.26 -25.12
CA THR A 172 4.25 20.17 -24.20
C THR A 172 3.64 20.41 -22.81
N ASP A 173 3.75 21.63 -22.30
CA ASP A 173 3.20 21.99 -20.98
C ASP A 173 1.66 21.91 -20.96
N ASN A 174 1.00 22.39 -22.02
CA ASN A 174 -0.46 22.31 -22.15
C ASN A 174 -0.93 20.86 -22.29
N TYR A 175 -0.23 20.05 -23.12
CA TYR A 175 -0.53 18.62 -23.26
C TYR A 175 -0.44 17.90 -21.92
N LYS A 176 0.63 18.14 -21.17
CA LYS A 176 0.78 17.54 -19.82
C LYS A 176 -0.32 17.99 -18.87
N THR A 177 -0.75 19.25 -18.96
CA THR A 177 -1.87 19.77 -18.15
C THR A 177 -3.18 19.05 -18.47
N ASP A 178 -3.50 18.91 -19.76
CA ASP A 178 -4.73 18.21 -20.18
C ASP A 178 -4.69 16.73 -19.75
N ILE A 179 -3.55 16.05 -19.91
CA ILE A 179 -3.33 14.68 -19.44
C ILE A 179 -3.53 14.57 -17.92
N GLN A 180 -2.97 15.51 -17.16
CA GLN A 180 -3.08 15.49 -15.69
C GLN A 180 -4.53 15.71 -15.22
N GLU A 181 -5.29 16.60 -15.89
CA GLU A 181 -6.71 16.81 -15.59
C GLU A 181 -7.54 15.55 -15.89
N GLU A 182 -7.28 14.87 -17.00
CA GLU A 182 -8.00 13.65 -17.38
C GLU A 182 -7.59 12.46 -16.48
N TYR A 183 -6.31 12.33 -16.18
CA TYR A 183 -5.78 11.38 -15.18
C TYR A 183 -6.51 11.51 -13.84
N GLN A 184 -6.64 12.73 -13.32
CA GLN A 184 -7.30 12.95 -12.03
C GLN A 184 -8.77 12.50 -12.05
N LYS A 185 -9.50 12.73 -13.15
CA LYS A 185 -10.87 12.24 -13.29
C LYS A 185 -10.98 10.72 -13.22
N TYR A 186 -10.04 10.00 -13.86
CA TYR A 186 -10.01 8.54 -13.79
C TYR A 186 -9.67 8.05 -12.39
N ILE A 187 -8.71 8.66 -11.71
CA ILE A 187 -8.36 8.33 -10.32
C ILE A 187 -9.56 8.56 -9.39
N ASP A 188 -10.23 9.73 -9.50
CA ASP A 188 -11.39 10.08 -8.67
C ASP A 188 -12.57 9.11 -8.85
N THR A 189 -12.68 8.46 -10.01
CA THR A 189 -13.72 7.46 -10.31
C THR A 189 -13.26 6.02 -10.07
N GLY A 190 -12.00 5.79 -9.74
CA GLY A 190 -11.43 4.46 -9.55
C GLY A 190 -11.18 3.70 -10.86
N ASP A 191 -11.18 4.40 -12.00
CA ASP A 191 -10.89 3.81 -13.31
C ASP A 191 -9.38 3.78 -13.58
N TYR A 192 -8.67 2.94 -12.85
CA TYR A 192 -7.22 2.80 -12.92
C TYR A 192 -6.73 2.27 -14.26
N GLU A 193 -7.53 1.48 -14.97
CA GLU A 193 -7.20 0.95 -16.31
C GLU A 193 -7.14 2.09 -17.33
N SER A 194 -8.17 2.95 -17.38
CA SER A 194 -8.18 4.11 -18.25
C SER A 194 -7.09 5.12 -17.90
N ALA A 195 -6.81 5.33 -16.61
CA ALA A 195 -5.70 6.17 -16.16
C ALA A 195 -4.35 5.64 -16.67
N THR A 196 -4.11 4.34 -16.56
CA THR A 196 -2.89 3.69 -17.05
C THR A 196 -2.75 3.86 -18.57
N GLN A 197 -3.79 3.57 -19.33
CA GLN A 197 -3.78 3.67 -20.78
C GLN A 197 -3.55 5.12 -21.26
N LEU A 198 -4.12 6.09 -20.57
CA LEU A 198 -3.91 7.53 -20.83
C LEU A 198 -2.42 7.88 -20.67
N ILE A 199 -1.80 7.52 -19.56
CA ILE A 199 -0.39 7.86 -19.28
C ILE A 199 0.56 7.09 -20.19
N GLU A 200 0.33 5.81 -20.47
CA GLU A 200 1.12 5.02 -21.42
C GLU A 200 1.06 5.64 -22.82
N THR A 201 -0.13 6.08 -23.26
CA THR A 201 -0.27 6.80 -24.54
C THR A 201 0.52 8.10 -24.54
N ALA A 202 0.42 8.89 -23.48
CA ALA A 202 1.18 10.13 -23.35
C ALA A 202 2.71 9.88 -23.39
N LEU A 203 3.19 8.80 -22.77
CA LEU A 203 4.60 8.41 -22.80
C LEU A 203 5.09 7.95 -24.18
N THR A 204 4.21 7.59 -25.15
CA THR A 204 4.64 7.36 -26.54
C THR A 204 5.11 8.64 -27.20
N TYR A 205 4.55 9.78 -26.82
CA TYR A 205 4.92 11.11 -27.32
C TYR A 205 6.03 11.76 -26.50
N LEU A 206 6.03 11.52 -25.18
CA LEU A 206 6.99 12.11 -24.23
C LEU A 206 7.73 11.00 -23.44
N PRO A 207 8.55 10.15 -24.09
CA PRO A 207 9.07 8.92 -23.48
C PRO A 207 10.04 9.14 -22.31
N ASN A 208 10.60 10.35 -22.20
CA ASN A 208 11.54 10.70 -21.14
C ASN A 208 10.95 11.62 -20.08
N ASP A 209 9.64 11.87 -20.13
CA ASP A 209 8.98 12.72 -19.13
C ASP A 209 8.88 11.99 -17.80
N ASN A 210 9.51 12.56 -16.77
CA ASN A 210 9.54 11.96 -15.43
C ASN A 210 8.24 12.20 -14.67
N ASP A 211 7.51 13.28 -14.94
CA ASP A 211 6.26 13.57 -14.28
C ASP A 211 5.19 12.54 -14.68
N LEU A 212 5.10 12.21 -16.00
CA LEU A 212 4.22 11.18 -16.51
C LEU A 212 4.58 9.78 -15.95
N LYS A 213 5.86 9.45 -15.83
CA LYS A 213 6.31 8.20 -15.20
C LYS A 213 5.89 8.13 -13.74
N SER A 214 6.01 9.24 -13.02
CA SER A 214 5.58 9.32 -11.62
C SER A 214 4.06 9.16 -11.48
N LEU A 215 3.26 9.68 -12.44
CA LEU A 215 1.81 9.44 -12.45
C LEU A 215 1.49 7.96 -12.65
N LEU A 216 2.22 7.26 -13.52
CA LEU A 216 2.05 5.81 -13.72
C LEU A 216 2.35 5.02 -12.45
N ASP A 217 3.43 5.35 -11.76
CA ASP A 217 3.77 4.72 -10.48
C ASP A 217 2.71 5.00 -9.40
N ASN A 218 2.12 6.21 -9.39
CA ASN A 218 1.07 6.60 -8.44
C ASN A 218 -0.24 5.85 -8.66
N ILE A 219 -0.57 5.40 -9.88
CA ILE A 219 -1.78 4.61 -10.15
C ILE A 219 -1.76 3.31 -9.34
N GLY A 220 -0.63 2.59 -9.36
CA GLY A 220 -0.48 1.36 -8.58
C GLY A 220 -0.66 1.58 -7.08
N THR A 221 -0.15 2.70 -6.56
CA THR A 221 -0.32 3.09 -5.16
C THR A 221 -1.80 3.41 -4.85
N ALA A 222 -2.46 4.21 -5.69
CA ALA A 222 -3.86 4.59 -5.49
C ALA A 222 -4.81 3.37 -5.57
N GLN A 223 -4.56 2.46 -6.51
CA GLN A 223 -5.31 1.21 -6.62
C GLN A 223 -5.16 0.35 -5.37
N PHE A 224 -3.92 0.19 -4.91
CA PHE A 224 -3.63 -0.56 -3.70
C PHE A 224 -4.31 0.04 -2.46
N GLU A 225 -4.25 1.37 -2.28
CA GLU A 225 -4.91 2.07 -1.17
C GLU A 225 -6.44 1.91 -1.20
N ALA A 226 -7.05 1.96 -2.38
CA ALA A 226 -8.50 1.74 -2.54
C ALA A 226 -8.90 0.31 -2.19
N GLU A 227 -8.11 -0.68 -2.60
CA GLU A 227 -8.33 -2.09 -2.28
C GLU A 227 -8.17 -2.35 -0.78
N LEU A 228 -7.12 -1.81 -0.17
CA LEU A 228 -6.90 -1.86 1.27
C LEU A 228 -8.07 -1.25 2.05
N GLN A 229 -8.59 -0.10 1.61
CA GLN A 229 -9.76 0.53 2.23
C GLN A 229 -11.01 -0.36 2.13
N THR A 230 -11.22 -1.01 0.97
CA THR A 230 -12.32 -1.94 0.77
C THR A 230 -12.23 -3.14 1.72
N ILE A 231 -11.02 -3.71 1.88
CA ILE A 231 -10.77 -4.82 2.83
C ILE A 231 -11.09 -4.38 4.25
N LYS A 232 -10.65 -3.19 4.68
CA LYS A 232 -10.95 -2.66 6.01
C LYS A 232 -12.44 -2.48 6.26
N GLU A 233 -13.18 -1.97 5.28
CA GLU A 233 -14.63 -1.78 5.38
C GLU A 233 -15.36 -3.12 5.49
N GLN A 234 -14.96 -4.12 4.69
CA GLN A 234 -15.52 -5.47 4.76
C GLN A 234 -15.19 -6.17 6.09
N ALA A 235 -13.94 -6.06 6.56
CA ALA A 235 -13.54 -6.60 7.85
C ALA A 235 -14.33 -5.96 9.01
N SER A 236 -14.54 -4.64 8.95
CA SER A 236 -15.37 -3.92 9.93
C SER A 236 -16.84 -4.36 9.87
N GLN A 237 -17.36 -4.69 8.68
CA GLN A 237 -18.72 -5.22 8.57
C GLN A 237 -18.83 -6.61 9.20
N TYR A 238 -17.88 -7.51 8.97
CA TYR A 238 -17.83 -8.81 9.64
C TYR A 238 -17.76 -8.65 11.18
N GLU A 239 -17.01 -7.66 11.69
CA GLU A 239 -16.97 -7.38 13.13
C GLU A 239 -18.33 -6.95 13.66
N LEU A 240 -19.08 -6.09 12.94
CA LEU A 240 -20.44 -5.69 13.30
C LEU A 240 -21.42 -6.87 13.31
N ASP A 241 -21.22 -7.82 12.40
CA ASP A 241 -22.04 -9.03 12.30
C ASP A 241 -21.59 -10.13 13.29
N ASN A 242 -20.54 -9.87 14.09
CA ASN A 242 -19.89 -10.79 15.03
C ASN A 242 -19.20 -12.00 14.36
N ASP A 243 -18.85 -11.87 13.08
CA ASP A 243 -18.17 -12.89 12.27
C ASP A 243 -16.65 -12.65 12.23
N LEU A 244 -16.03 -12.58 13.41
CA LEU A 244 -14.59 -12.24 13.57
C LEU A 244 -13.64 -13.19 12.85
N LEU A 245 -14.03 -14.47 12.70
CA LEU A 245 -13.25 -15.43 11.92
C LEU A 245 -13.21 -15.07 10.44
N ASP A 246 -14.34 -14.67 9.86
CA ASP A 246 -14.43 -14.31 8.45
C ASP A 246 -13.66 -13.01 8.17
N ALA A 247 -13.67 -12.07 9.13
CA ALA A 247 -12.80 -10.89 9.07
C ALA A 247 -11.31 -11.28 9.05
N TYR A 248 -10.88 -12.18 9.92
CA TYR A 248 -9.49 -12.69 9.93
C TYR A 248 -9.13 -13.37 8.61
N ILE A 249 -9.99 -14.26 8.09
CA ILE A 249 -9.76 -14.99 6.82
C ILE A 249 -9.71 -14.02 5.63
N LEU A 250 -10.57 -13.01 5.61
CA LEU A 250 -10.54 -11.97 4.56
C LEU A 250 -9.18 -11.29 4.49
N ILE A 251 -8.63 -10.89 5.64
CA ILE A 251 -7.35 -10.18 5.69
C ILE A 251 -6.18 -11.11 5.37
N ASP A 252 -6.21 -12.36 5.82
CA ASP A 252 -5.18 -13.37 5.52
C ASP A 252 -5.11 -13.65 4.01
N ASN A 253 -6.26 -13.77 3.34
CA ASN A 253 -6.36 -13.89 1.89
C ASN A 253 -5.81 -12.63 1.18
N ALA A 254 -6.16 -11.44 1.66
CA ALA A 254 -5.66 -10.19 1.10
C ALA A 254 -4.13 -10.08 1.20
N ILE A 255 -3.52 -10.53 2.29
CA ILE A 255 -2.07 -10.59 2.42
C ILE A 255 -1.44 -11.55 1.39
N ALA A 256 -2.09 -12.67 1.11
CA ALA A 256 -1.63 -13.63 0.11
C ALA A 256 -1.69 -13.06 -1.31
N GLU A 257 -2.68 -12.22 -1.62
CA GLU A 257 -2.88 -11.59 -2.93
C GLU A 257 -2.04 -10.32 -3.13
N LEU A 258 -2.00 -9.44 -2.13
CA LEU A 258 -1.36 -8.12 -2.19
C LEU A 258 0.11 -8.13 -1.75
N GLY A 259 0.57 -9.21 -1.14
CA GLY A 259 1.94 -9.42 -0.69
C GLY A 259 2.14 -9.24 0.82
N SER A 260 3.00 -10.08 1.36
CA SER A 260 3.27 -10.20 2.80
C SER A 260 4.02 -9.03 3.44
N ASN A 261 4.53 -8.09 2.65
CA ASN A 261 5.34 -6.96 3.15
C ASN A 261 4.51 -5.74 3.60
N ASN A 262 3.19 -5.82 3.55
CA ASN A 262 2.33 -4.73 3.98
C ASN A 262 2.18 -4.73 5.52
N GLU A 263 2.79 -3.75 6.18
CA GLU A 263 2.76 -3.61 7.64
C GLU A 263 1.34 -3.37 8.17
N GLU A 264 0.52 -2.63 7.41
CA GLU A 264 -0.84 -2.29 7.81
C GLU A 264 -1.77 -3.51 7.78
N LEU A 265 -1.72 -4.33 6.71
CA LEU A 265 -2.47 -5.58 6.64
C LEU A 265 -2.02 -6.58 7.72
N ASN A 266 -0.71 -6.69 7.96
CA ASN A 266 -0.21 -7.57 9.02
C ASN A 266 -0.67 -7.12 10.41
N THR A 267 -0.71 -5.81 10.66
CA THR A 267 -1.23 -5.25 11.92
C THR A 267 -2.73 -5.55 12.06
N LEU A 268 -3.49 -5.37 10.98
CA LEU A 268 -4.93 -5.63 10.96
C LEU A 268 -5.22 -7.12 11.16
N LEU A 269 -4.45 -8.01 10.52
CA LEU A 269 -4.56 -9.46 10.72
C LEU A 269 -4.37 -9.84 12.19
N GLN A 270 -3.36 -9.29 12.83
CA GLN A 270 -3.08 -9.57 14.23
C GLN A 270 -4.21 -9.06 15.16
N ASP A 271 -4.76 -7.87 14.88
CA ASP A 271 -5.89 -7.32 15.64
C ASP A 271 -7.14 -8.22 15.54
N TYR A 272 -7.53 -8.63 14.33
CA TYR A 272 -8.69 -9.51 14.16
C TYR A 272 -8.46 -10.93 14.68
N LYS A 273 -7.24 -11.44 14.60
CA LYS A 273 -6.85 -12.69 15.23
C LYS A 273 -7.04 -12.66 16.74
N GLU A 274 -6.57 -11.58 17.38
CA GLU A 274 -6.72 -11.39 18.83
C GLU A 274 -8.19 -11.25 19.24
N LYS A 275 -8.98 -10.46 18.49
CA LYS A 275 -10.42 -10.34 18.71
C LYS A 275 -11.13 -11.68 18.61
N TYR A 276 -10.81 -12.49 17.59
CA TYR A 276 -11.38 -13.82 17.42
C TYR A 276 -11.03 -14.75 18.59
N ILE A 277 -9.74 -14.81 18.96
CA ILE A 277 -9.29 -15.59 20.11
C ILE A 277 -10.06 -15.23 21.38
N ASN A 278 -10.19 -13.92 21.67
CA ASN A 278 -10.91 -13.44 22.84
C ASN A 278 -12.40 -13.82 22.80
N SER A 279 -13.04 -13.77 21.65
CA SER A 279 -14.45 -14.20 21.51
C SER A 279 -14.63 -15.69 21.75
N VAL A 280 -13.72 -16.52 21.25
CA VAL A 280 -13.72 -17.98 21.47
C VAL A 280 -13.52 -18.33 22.94
N ILE A 281 -12.59 -17.66 23.62
CA ILE A 281 -12.37 -17.85 25.06
C ILE A 281 -13.62 -17.45 25.83
N ALA A 282 -14.23 -16.30 25.53
CA ALA A 282 -15.46 -15.87 26.17
C ALA A 282 -16.60 -16.91 25.97
N GLN A 283 -16.76 -17.42 24.76
CA GLN A 283 -17.76 -18.46 24.47
C GLN A 283 -17.48 -19.75 25.25
N SER A 284 -16.22 -20.16 25.38
CA SER A 284 -15.85 -21.32 26.19
C SER A 284 -16.18 -21.12 27.67
N GLU A 285 -16.04 -19.91 28.19
CA GLU A 285 -16.39 -19.55 29.58
C GLU A 285 -17.91 -19.58 29.81
N GLU A 286 -18.71 -19.17 28.82
CA GLU A 286 -20.16 -19.31 28.88
C GLU A 286 -20.58 -20.77 28.99
N TYR A 287 -19.97 -21.68 28.24
CA TYR A 287 -20.24 -23.12 28.36
C TYR A 287 -19.79 -23.68 29.73
N ILE A 288 -18.64 -23.25 30.25
CA ILE A 288 -18.19 -23.65 31.61
C ILE A 288 -19.19 -23.17 32.64
N ALA A 289 -19.75 -21.98 32.54
CA ALA A 289 -20.70 -21.42 33.49
C ALA A 289 -22.00 -22.27 33.62
N ILE A 290 -22.36 -22.98 32.56
CA ILE A 290 -23.51 -23.92 32.57
C ILE A 290 -23.06 -25.38 32.76
N ASN A 291 -21.80 -25.62 33.11
CA ASN A 291 -21.17 -26.94 33.29
C ASN A 291 -21.11 -27.79 32.01
N ASP A 292 -21.14 -27.18 30.86
CA ASP A 292 -20.96 -27.85 29.57
C ASP A 292 -19.48 -27.82 29.14
N TYR A 293 -18.66 -28.60 29.81
CA TYR A 293 -17.22 -28.67 29.54
C TYR A 293 -16.90 -29.30 28.20
N GLN A 294 -17.80 -30.08 27.60
CA GLN A 294 -17.59 -30.69 26.30
C GLN A 294 -17.66 -29.64 25.20
N ASP A 295 -18.71 -28.81 25.21
CA ASP A 295 -18.84 -27.73 24.22
C ASP A 295 -17.80 -26.64 24.44
N ALA A 296 -17.41 -26.38 25.72
CA ALA A 296 -16.28 -25.50 26.03
C ALA A 296 -14.96 -25.96 25.40
N GLN A 297 -14.66 -27.25 25.39
CA GLN A 297 -13.48 -27.81 24.75
C GLN A 297 -13.63 -27.77 23.21
N SER A 298 -14.80 -28.15 22.72
CA SER A 298 -15.08 -28.21 21.27
C SER A 298 -14.86 -26.86 20.56
N VAL A 299 -15.33 -25.77 21.15
CA VAL A 299 -15.19 -24.44 20.56
C VAL A 299 -13.72 -24.01 20.48
N LEU A 300 -12.90 -24.37 21.47
CA LEU A 300 -11.45 -24.10 21.46
C LEU A 300 -10.72 -24.98 20.43
N GLU A 301 -11.05 -26.28 20.34
CA GLU A 301 -10.47 -27.20 19.38
C GLU A 301 -10.81 -26.82 17.94
N ASP A 302 -12.04 -26.34 17.69
CA ASP A 302 -12.46 -25.82 16.40
C ASP A 302 -11.65 -24.57 16.01
N ALA A 303 -11.49 -23.62 16.94
CA ALA A 303 -10.69 -22.42 16.71
C ALA A 303 -9.22 -22.75 16.41
N ILE A 304 -8.61 -23.66 17.18
CA ILE A 304 -7.24 -24.12 16.94
C ILE A 304 -7.09 -24.74 15.53
N SER A 305 -8.12 -25.45 15.06
CA SER A 305 -8.10 -26.06 13.72
C SER A 305 -8.13 -25.01 12.61
N LYS A 306 -8.73 -23.83 12.86
CA LYS A 306 -8.96 -22.76 11.87
C LYS A 306 -7.81 -21.75 11.81
N ILE A 307 -7.26 -21.35 12.96
CA ILE A 307 -6.24 -20.30 13.03
C ILE A 307 -4.85 -20.80 13.46
N GLY A 308 -4.72 -22.10 13.72
CA GLY A 308 -3.48 -22.73 14.19
C GLY A 308 -3.35 -22.82 15.70
N GLN A 309 -2.22 -23.37 16.15
CA GLN A 309 -1.93 -23.57 17.57
C GLN A 309 -1.45 -22.26 18.20
N GLU A 310 -2.37 -21.54 18.81
CA GLU A 310 -2.07 -20.35 19.59
C GLU A 310 -1.92 -20.73 21.08
N ASP A 311 -0.85 -20.28 21.71
CA ASP A 311 -0.51 -20.66 23.08
C ASP A 311 -1.69 -20.40 24.06
N VAL A 312 -2.37 -19.26 23.91
CA VAL A 312 -3.49 -18.87 24.77
C VAL A 312 -4.68 -19.83 24.64
N LEU A 313 -5.01 -20.29 23.42
CA LEU A 313 -6.07 -21.28 23.19
C LEU A 313 -5.67 -22.66 23.72
N MET A 314 -4.41 -23.05 23.51
CA MET A 314 -3.88 -24.32 24.00
C MET A 314 -3.85 -24.37 25.52
N GLU A 315 -3.41 -23.32 26.18
CA GLU A 315 -3.40 -23.20 27.63
C GLU A 315 -4.82 -23.26 28.20
N LYS A 316 -5.78 -22.52 27.59
CA LYS A 316 -7.18 -22.52 28.01
C LYS A 316 -7.83 -23.91 27.82
N LEU A 317 -7.56 -24.57 26.70
CA LEU A 317 -8.06 -25.93 26.43
C LEU A 317 -7.49 -26.93 27.43
N GLN A 318 -6.21 -26.84 27.77
CA GLN A 318 -5.57 -27.69 28.75
C GLN A 318 -6.14 -27.44 30.15
N ASP A 319 -6.32 -26.16 30.53
CA ASP A 319 -6.93 -25.77 31.81
C ASP A 319 -8.34 -26.38 31.95
N ILE A 320 -9.17 -26.30 30.89
CA ILE A 320 -10.50 -26.91 30.90
C ILE A 320 -10.40 -28.44 31.04
N LYS A 321 -9.52 -29.10 30.30
CA LYS A 321 -9.31 -30.56 30.39
C LYS A 321 -8.88 -30.99 31.80
N ASP A 322 -8.00 -30.23 32.41
CA ASP A 322 -7.49 -30.52 33.75
C ASP A 322 -8.51 -30.25 34.85
N ASN A 323 -9.43 -29.31 34.64
CA ASN A 323 -10.43 -28.91 35.61
C ASN A 323 -11.84 -29.48 35.32
N THR A 324 -12.00 -30.24 34.24
CA THR A 324 -13.30 -30.86 33.92
C THR A 324 -13.70 -31.85 35.00
N PRO A 325 -14.89 -31.69 35.63
CA PRO A 325 -15.36 -32.62 36.66
C PRO A 325 -15.51 -34.03 36.10
N ILE A 326 -15.03 -35.02 36.87
CA ILE A 326 -15.14 -36.43 36.51
C ILE A 326 -16.47 -36.97 36.98
N SER A 327 -17.31 -37.41 36.06
CA SER A 327 -18.60 -38.01 36.39
C SER A 327 -18.43 -39.38 37.09
N LEU A 328 -19.13 -39.61 38.19
CA LEU A 328 -19.11 -40.90 38.85
C LEU A 328 -19.57 -42.03 37.91
N SER A 329 -20.55 -41.75 37.05
CA SER A 329 -21.09 -42.72 36.07
C SER A 329 -20.09 -43.12 35.00
N SER A 330 -19.11 -42.25 34.71
CA SER A 330 -18.03 -42.53 33.74
C SER A 330 -16.88 -43.31 34.34
N MET A 331 -16.76 -43.34 35.69
CA MET A 331 -15.71 -44.06 36.39
C MET A 331 -16.03 -45.54 36.48
N LYS A 332 -14.99 -46.35 36.24
CA LYS A 332 -15.10 -47.77 36.44
C LYS A 332 -14.91 -48.10 37.94
N ALA A 333 -15.94 -48.67 38.58
CA ALA A 333 -15.77 -49.20 39.94
C ALA A 333 -14.75 -50.36 39.94
N VAL A 334 -13.76 -50.28 40.84
CA VAL A 334 -12.75 -51.33 41.02
C VAL A 334 -13.36 -52.56 41.68
N ASN A 335 -14.27 -52.31 42.62
CA ASN A 335 -15.00 -53.35 43.31
C ASN A 335 -16.43 -52.87 43.53
N GLN A 336 -17.44 -53.73 43.32
CA GLN A 336 -18.86 -53.35 43.49
C GLN A 336 -19.76 -54.54 43.75
N ASP A 337 -20.87 -54.27 44.46
CA ASP A 337 -22.03 -55.14 44.52
C ASP A 337 -23.27 -54.28 44.62
N GLY A 338 -24.28 -54.59 43.81
CA GLY A 338 -25.54 -53.85 43.79
C GLY A 338 -25.46 -52.41 43.27
N TYR A 339 -24.31 -52.02 42.61
CA TYR A 339 -24.11 -50.76 41.96
C TYR A 339 -24.39 -50.87 40.45
N GLN A 340 -25.06 -49.87 39.91
CA GLN A 340 -25.41 -49.82 38.49
C GLN A 340 -25.30 -48.38 37.97
N VAL A 341 -24.70 -48.23 36.83
CA VAL A 341 -24.79 -46.96 36.04
C VAL A 341 -26.10 -46.97 35.26
N CYS A 342 -26.90 -45.93 35.39
CA CYS A 342 -28.18 -45.81 34.72
C CYS A 342 -28.00 -45.13 33.36
N SER A 343 -28.48 -45.78 32.29
CA SER A 343 -28.50 -45.25 30.92
C SER A 343 -29.85 -44.64 30.55
N TYR A 344 -30.74 -44.47 31.52
CA TYR A 344 -32.09 -43.94 31.39
C TYR A 344 -32.40 -43.02 32.58
N ASP A 345 -33.40 -42.18 32.40
CA ASP A 345 -33.84 -41.24 33.41
C ASP A 345 -34.39 -41.99 34.62
N MET A 346 -34.00 -41.54 35.81
CA MET A 346 -34.49 -42.09 37.08
C MET A 346 -35.35 -41.03 37.75
N GLU A 347 -36.48 -41.49 38.37
CA GLU A 347 -37.38 -40.63 39.14
C GLU A 347 -37.34 -41.01 40.63
N ASP A 348 -37.25 -39.98 41.46
CA ASP A 348 -37.36 -40.21 42.92
C ASP A 348 -38.81 -40.17 43.40
N THR A 349 -39.02 -40.53 44.65
CA THR A 349 -40.34 -40.56 45.30
C THR A 349 -41.01 -39.18 45.40
N PHE A 350 -40.35 -38.11 45.07
CA PHE A 350 -40.89 -36.75 45.08
C PHE A 350 -41.08 -36.19 43.66
N GLY A 351 -40.87 -37.01 42.60
CA GLY A 351 -41.08 -36.64 41.22
C GLY A 351 -39.90 -35.89 40.58
N ASN A 352 -38.74 -35.85 41.21
CA ASN A 352 -37.53 -35.29 40.56
C ASN A 352 -36.94 -36.32 39.64
N VAL A 353 -36.61 -35.84 38.39
CA VAL A 353 -36.04 -36.67 37.35
C VAL A 353 -34.55 -36.40 37.26
N TYR A 354 -33.77 -37.46 37.25
CA TYR A 354 -32.30 -37.43 37.11
C TYR A 354 -31.93 -38.00 35.75
N THR A 355 -31.38 -37.17 34.92
CA THR A 355 -31.08 -37.47 33.48
C THR A 355 -29.60 -37.70 33.20
N ASN A 356 -28.74 -37.09 33.99
CA ASN A 356 -27.29 -37.10 33.74
C ASN A 356 -26.51 -37.64 34.96
N ASN A 357 -25.45 -38.39 34.65
CA ASN A 357 -24.53 -38.90 35.70
C ASN A 357 -25.26 -39.61 36.85
N VAL A 358 -26.13 -40.53 36.49
CA VAL A 358 -26.99 -41.23 37.46
C VAL A 358 -26.43 -42.61 37.71
N VAL A 359 -26.28 -42.92 38.99
CA VAL A 359 -25.96 -44.28 39.44
C VAL A 359 -26.97 -44.70 40.46
N GLN A 360 -27.18 -45.99 40.56
CA GLN A 360 -28.12 -46.58 41.49
C GLN A 360 -27.45 -47.63 42.40
N LEU A 361 -27.83 -47.62 43.66
CA LEU A 361 -27.41 -48.65 44.63
C LEU A 361 -28.65 -49.45 45.06
N ASN A 362 -28.57 -50.77 44.92
CA ASN A 362 -29.63 -51.70 45.23
C ASN A 362 -29.10 -52.87 46.10
N SER A 363 -29.64 -53.08 47.25
CA SER A 363 -29.34 -54.31 48.03
C SER A 363 -29.93 -55.54 47.36
N LYS A 364 -29.32 -56.68 47.61
CA LYS A 364 -29.73 -57.96 47.08
C LYS A 364 -30.22 -58.86 48.23
N TRP A 365 -31.29 -59.55 48.00
CA TRP A 365 -31.73 -60.62 48.86
C TRP A 365 -31.00 -61.93 48.48
N ILE A 366 -30.38 -62.58 49.45
CA ILE A 366 -29.76 -63.89 49.27
C ILE A 366 -30.63 -64.98 49.86
N GLU A 367 -31.41 -65.64 49.03
CA GLU A 367 -32.40 -66.66 49.44
C GLU A 367 -31.80 -67.79 50.31
N LYS A 368 -30.56 -68.24 50.02
CA LYS A 368 -29.91 -69.34 50.76
C LYS A 368 -29.45 -68.97 52.17
N SER A 369 -29.33 -67.70 52.49
CA SER A 369 -28.84 -67.25 53.78
C SER A 369 -29.83 -66.41 54.55
N SER A 370 -31.02 -66.10 53.94
CA SER A 370 -31.98 -65.13 54.44
C SER A 370 -31.35 -63.83 54.89
N LYS A 371 -30.33 -63.35 54.18
CA LYS A 371 -29.58 -62.15 54.47
C LYS A 371 -29.73 -61.13 53.37
N VAL A 372 -29.91 -59.89 53.75
CA VAL A 372 -29.78 -58.73 52.85
C VAL A 372 -28.32 -58.28 52.79
N THR A 373 -27.80 -58.11 51.60
CA THR A 373 -26.44 -57.63 51.44
C THR A 373 -26.42 -56.09 51.35
N SER A 374 -25.36 -55.46 51.83
CA SER A 374 -25.10 -54.09 51.54
C SER A 374 -24.74 -53.94 50.08
N SER A 375 -25.10 -52.79 49.47
CA SER A 375 -24.71 -52.42 48.11
C SER A 375 -23.56 -51.38 48.17
N TYR A 376 -22.55 -51.54 47.35
CA TYR A 376 -21.41 -50.65 47.39
C TYR A 376 -20.71 -50.55 46.04
N ALA A 377 -19.93 -49.44 45.89
CA ALA A 377 -18.94 -49.27 44.83
C ALA A 377 -17.71 -48.59 45.39
N GLU A 378 -16.56 -49.05 44.94
CA GLU A 378 -15.23 -48.55 45.31
C GLU A 378 -14.52 -48.03 44.08
N PHE A 379 -13.95 -46.82 44.19
CA PHE A 379 -13.31 -46.11 43.11
C PHE A 379 -11.89 -45.70 43.53
N TYR A 380 -10.98 -45.76 42.58
CA TYR A 380 -9.59 -45.30 42.76
C TYR A 380 -9.49 -43.87 42.24
N LEU A 381 -9.25 -42.90 43.11
CA LEU A 381 -9.18 -41.46 42.78
C LEU A 381 -7.78 -40.97 42.52
N ASP A 382 -6.73 -41.72 42.88
CA ASP A 382 -5.31 -41.38 42.68
C ASP A 382 -4.94 -40.01 43.24
N LYS A 383 -5.63 -39.54 44.28
CA LYS A 383 -5.43 -38.21 44.89
C LYS A 383 -5.63 -37.03 43.91
N LYS A 384 -6.31 -37.24 42.76
CA LYS A 384 -6.54 -36.24 41.71
C LYS A 384 -7.81 -35.42 41.94
N CYS A 385 -8.63 -35.83 42.87
CA CYS A 385 -9.91 -35.19 43.14
C CYS A 385 -9.86 -34.32 44.41
N SER A 386 -10.62 -33.23 44.42
CA SER A 386 -10.73 -32.32 45.57
C SER A 386 -12.06 -32.42 46.29
N LYS A 387 -13.18 -32.55 45.57
CA LYS A 387 -14.52 -32.66 46.14
C LYS A 387 -15.33 -33.76 45.46
N PHE A 388 -16.25 -34.35 46.18
CA PHE A 388 -17.34 -35.16 45.67
C PHE A 388 -18.65 -34.42 45.86
N ILE A 389 -19.42 -34.27 44.81
CA ILE A 389 -20.73 -33.58 44.82
C ILE A 389 -21.74 -34.51 44.18
N ALA A 390 -22.89 -34.69 44.85
CA ALA A 390 -23.95 -35.54 44.34
C ALA A 390 -25.31 -35.14 44.94
N THR A 391 -26.40 -35.50 44.27
CA THR A 391 -27.76 -35.48 44.83
C THR A 391 -28.21 -36.89 45.10
N VAL A 392 -28.61 -37.16 46.32
CA VAL A 392 -29.10 -38.46 46.73
C VAL A 392 -30.65 -38.47 46.85
N GLY A 393 -31.24 -39.37 46.14
CA GLY A 393 -32.72 -39.58 46.16
C GLY A 393 -33.09 -41.04 46.36
N VAL A 394 -34.30 -41.30 46.75
CA VAL A 394 -34.87 -42.63 46.85
C VAL A 394 -35.76 -42.86 45.62
N SER A 395 -35.55 -43.94 44.88
CA SER A 395 -36.30 -44.22 43.64
C SER A 395 -37.80 -44.51 44.00
N ASP A 396 -38.69 -44.04 43.13
CA ASP A 396 -40.14 -44.21 43.23
C ASP A 396 -40.56 -45.70 43.25
N GLY A 397 -39.72 -46.60 42.69
CA GLY A 397 -39.86 -48.04 42.73
C GLY A 397 -39.57 -48.68 44.09
N SER A 398 -39.16 -47.91 45.14
CA SER A 398 -38.88 -48.42 46.47
C SER A 398 -40.18 -48.71 47.25
N SER A 399 -40.15 -49.71 48.15
CA SER A 399 -41.30 -50.07 49.04
C SER A 399 -41.22 -49.31 50.37
N ASP A 400 -42.36 -49.16 51.03
CA ASP A 400 -42.51 -48.42 52.30
C ASP A 400 -41.78 -49.05 53.50
N ASP A 401 -41.53 -50.36 53.45
CA ASP A 401 -40.83 -51.15 54.49
C ASP A 401 -39.30 -51.12 54.37
N GLN A 402 -38.74 -50.50 53.26
CA GLN A 402 -37.31 -50.41 52.99
C GLN A 402 -36.67 -49.27 53.75
N GLU A 403 -35.66 -49.61 54.55
CA GLU A 403 -34.86 -48.61 55.27
C GLU A 403 -33.35 -48.87 55.10
N GLY A 404 -32.57 -47.82 54.90
CA GLY A 404 -31.09 -47.92 54.72
C GLY A 404 -30.35 -46.61 55.10
N VAL A 405 -29.06 -46.66 55.07
CA VAL A 405 -28.18 -45.52 55.26
C VAL A 405 -27.07 -45.57 54.22
N ILE A 406 -26.72 -44.42 53.63
CA ILE A 406 -25.52 -44.28 52.84
C ILE A 406 -24.35 -43.89 53.76
N GLU A 407 -23.28 -44.63 53.68
CA GLU A 407 -22.00 -44.30 54.25
C GLU A 407 -20.98 -44.06 53.12
N ILE A 408 -20.16 -43.04 53.27
CA ILE A 408 -19.09 -42.76 52.33
C ILE A 408 -17.76 -42.82 53.08
N TYR A 409 -16.83 -43.50 52.47
CA TYR A 409 -15.50 -43.72 53.04
C TYR A 409 -14.41 -43.14 52.11
N ALA A 410 -13.41 -42.54 52.70
CA ALA A 410 -12.15 -42.10 52.07
C ALA A 410 -10.98 -42.81 52.74
N ASP A 411 -10.19 -43.57 51.97
CA ASP A 411 -9.09 -44.38 52.48
C ASP A 411 -9.50 -45.20 53.74
N ASP A 412 -10.58 -45.95 53.60
CA ASP A 412 -11.20 -46.77 54.66
C ASP A 412 -11.73 -45.98 55.88
N LYS A 413 -11.61 -44.68 55.91
CA LYS A 413 -12.16 -43.82 56.95
C LYS A 413 -13.56 -43.33 56.58
N LEU A 414 -14.52 -43.55 57.49
CA LEU A 414 -15.89 -43.05 57.36
C LEU A 414 -15.87 -41.50 57.38
N ILE A 415 -16.29 -40.86 56.30
CA ILE A 415 -16.35 -39.39 56.17
C ILE A 415 -17.75 -38.80 56.09
N TYR A 416 -18.75 -39.67 55.79
CA TYR A 416 -20.13 -39.24 55.71
C TYR A 416 -21.09 -40.40 56.06
N THR A 417 -22.21 -40.10 56.78
CA THR A 417 -23.30 -40.98 56.99
C THR A 417 -24.62 -40.20 56.84
N SER A 418 -25.51 -40.71 56.00
CA SER A 418 -26.79 -40.08 55.78
C SER A 418 -27.74 -40.32 56.98
N THR A 419 -28.83 -39.55 57.05
CA THR A 419 -30.00 -39.93 57.80
C THR A 419 -30.61 -41.23 57.26
N THR A 420 -31.52 -41.88 57.95
CA THR A 420 -32.23 -43.04 57.43
C THR A 420 -32.94 -42.70 56.11
N LEU A 421 -32.64 -43.47 55.09
CA LEU A 421 -33.26 -43.38 53.77
C LEU A 421 -34.51 -44.32 53.77
N ASN A 422 -35.66 -43.79 53.39
CA ASN A 422 -36.87 -44.49 53.10
C ASN A 422 -37.71 -43.76 52.08
N ARG A 423 -38.85 -44.28 51.70
CA ARG A 423 -39.70 -43.68 50.66
C ARG A 423 -40.13 -42.24 50.93
N SER A 424 -40.14 -41.81 52.22
CA SER A 424 -40.49 -40.44 52.62
C SER A 424 -39.28 -39.49 52.69
N THR A 425 -38.06 -39.96 52.35
CA THR A 425 -36.86 -39.17 52.40
C THR A 425 -36.81 -38.23 51.22
N LYS A 426 -36.80 -36.90 51.47
CA LYS A 426 -36.60 -35.88 50.42
C LYS A 426 -35.18 -35.98 49.86
N PRO A 427 -35.02 -35.75 48.56
CA PRO A 427 -33.70 -35.71 48.00
C PRO A 427 -32.84 -34.63 48.66
N PHE A 428 -31.55 -34.86 48.78
CA PHE A 428 -30.57 -33.96 49.40
C PHE A 428 -29.23 -34.00 48.73
N ASN A 429 -28.50 -32.88 48.83
CA ASN A 429 -27.17 -32.76 48.26
C ASN A 429 -26.09 -33.25 49.26
N VAL A 430 -25.10 -33.88 48.72
CA VAL A 430 -23.88 -34.29 49.41
C VAL A 430 -22.67 -33.57 48.78
N GLU A 431 -21.92 -32.89 49.61
CA GLU A 431 -20.63 -32.25 49.18
C GLU A 431 -19.60 -32.66 50.23
N LEU A 432 -18.52 -33.30 49.76
CA LEU A 432 -17.48 -33.86 50.63
C LEU A 432 -16.10 -33.46 50.11
N ASP A 433 -15.22 -33.12 51.02
CA ASP A 433 -13.81 -32.95 50.72
C ASP A 433 -13.17 -34.35 50.54
N VAL A 434 -12.61 -34.60 49.37
CA VAL A 434 -11.91 -35.83 49.03
C VAL A 434 -10.46 -35.51 48.58
N SER A 435 -9.93 -34.37 49.02
CA SER A 435 -8.56 -33.96 48.72
C SER A 435 -7.56 -34.99 49.27
N ASN A 436 -6.60 -35.38 48.41
CA ASN A 436 -5.59 -36.40 48.72
C ASN A 436 -6.15 -37.81 49.02
N VAL A 437 -7.42 -38.10 48.69
CA VAL A 437 -8.02 -39.42 48.86
C VAL A 437 -7.58 -40.34 47.71
N GLU A 438 -7.09 -41.51 48.03
CA GLU A 438 -6.68 -42.53 47.06
C GLU A 438 -7.84 -43.48 46.73
N TRP A 439 -8.61 -43.91 47.77
CA TRP A 439 -9.74 -44.80 47.62
C TRP A 439 -11.01 -44.20 48.15
N PHE A 440 -12.05 -44.20 47.31
CA PHE A 440 -13.38 -43.68 47.62
C PHE A 440 -14.42 -44.81 47.55
N LYS A 441 -15.24 -44.92 48.55
CA LYS A 441 -16.25 -45.97 48.61
C LYS A 441 -17.60 -45.37 49.01
N ILE A 442 -18.64 -45.72 48.26
CA ILE A 442 -20.05 -45.48 48.62
C ILE A 442 -20.65 -46.80 49.01
N LEU A 443 -21.29 -46.84 50.17
CA LEU A 443 -21.90 -48.04 50.74
C LEU A 443 -23.32 -47.72 51.16
N LEU A 444 -24.29 -48.49 50.66
CA LEU A 444 -25.66 -48.47 51.09
C LEU A 444 -25.89 -49.69 52.04
N LYS A 445 -26.14 -49.43 53.33
CA LYS A 445 -26.39 -50.44 54.36
C LYS A 445 -27.85 -50.54 54.69
N PRO A 446 -28.41 -51.74 54.90
CA PRO A 446 -29.75 -51.92 55.54
C PRO A 446 -29.69 -51.46 57.00
N LYS A 447 -30.69 -50.73 57.45
CA LYS A 447 -30.75 -50.22 58.84
C LYS A 447 -31.02 -51.30 59.87
N LYS A 448 -31.75 -52.34 59.51
CA LYS A 448 -32.05 -53.48 60.35
C LYS A 448 -31.53 -54.78 59.77
N LEU A 449 -30.58 -55.40 60.48
CA LEU A 449 -30.09 -56.75 60.23
C LEU A 449 -30.73 -57.70 61.29
N GLU A 450 -32.04 -57.75 61.32
CA GLU A 450 -32.71 -58.70 62.23
C GLU A 450 -32.94 -60.06 61.53
N GLU A 451 -32.69 -61.12 62.29
CA GLU A 451 -32.48 -62.50 61.82
C GLU A 451 -33.67 -63.16 61.09
N ASP A 452 -34.83 -62.57 61.04
CA ASP A 452 -36.02 -63.26 60.49
C ASP A 452 -36.87 -62.54 59.44
N ASN A 453 -36.61 -61.31 59.14
CA ASN A 453 -37.19 -60.56 57.97
C ASN A 453 -36.34 -59.43 57.61
N GLY A 454 -35.21 -59.71 56.91
CA GLY A 454 -34.27 -58.67 56.44
C GLY A 454 -34.95 -57.65 55.51
N ALA A 455 -35.22 -56.48 56.06
CA ALA A 455 -35.72 -55.40 55.26
C ALA A 455 -34.67 -54.98 54.20
N MET A 456 -35.03 -55.06 52.94
CA MET A 456 -34.19 -54.54 51.84
C MET A 456 -33.97 -53.05 52.02
N THR A 457 -32.85 -52.58 51.51
CA THR A 457 -32.61 -51.12 51.37
C THR A 457 -33.49 -50.54 50.29
N PRO A 458 -33.89 -49.28 50.36
CA PRO A 458 -34.54 -48.63 49.24
C PRO A 458 -33.56 -48.54 48.07
N SER A 459 -34.09 -48.67 46.89
CA SER A 459 -33.32 -48.34 45.68
C SER A 459 -32.90 -46.86 45.74
N THR A 460 -31.61 -46.60 45.78
CA THR A 460 -31.09 -45.27 46.04
C THR A 460 -30.42 -44.72 44.80
N ILE A 461 -30.89 -43.56 44.40
CA ILE A 461 -30.38 -42.79 43.26
C ILE A 461 -29.25 -41.87 43.75
N ILE A 462 -28.14 -41.85 43.06
CA ILE A 462 -27.10 -40.86 43.20
C ILE A 462 -26.99 -40.16 41.84
N GLY A 463 -27.61 -39.00 41.75
CA GLY A 463 -27.68 -38.17 40.53
C GLY A 463 -26.70 -36.99 40.58
N ASN A 464 -26.37 -36.49 39.42
CA ASN A 464 -25.43 -35.36 39.24
C ASN A 464 -24.08 -35.57 39.97
N ALA A 465 -23.68 -36.83 40.07
CA ALA A 465 -22.55 -37.26 40.88
C ALA A 465 -21.22 -37.00 40.14
N VAL A 466 -20.45 -36.05 40.64
CA VAL A 466 -19.17 -35.65 40.03
C VAL A 466 -18.05 -35.50 41.08
N PHE A 467 -16.84 -35.71 40.63
CA PHE A 467 -15.63 -35.33 41.34
C PHE A 467 -15.02 -34.08 40.68
N THR A 468 -14.77 -33.03 41.43
CA THR A 468 -13.94 -31.92 40.97
C THR A 468 -12.49 -32.31 41.04
N VAL A 469 -11.71 -31.91 40.07
CA VAL A 469 -10.28 -32.22 39.98
C VAL A 469 -9.49 -31.27 40.89
N SER A 470 -8.41 -31.75 41.50
CA SER A 470 -7.48 -30.90 42.22
C SER A 470 -6.62 -30.13 41.21
N PRO A 471 -6.44 -28.81 41.33
CA PRO A 471 -5.53 -28.10 40.47
C PRO A 471 -4.15 -28.73 40.55
N SER A 472 -3.55 -28.99 39.36
CA SER A 472 -2.19 -29.56 39.29
C SER A 472 -1.21 -28.61 39.97
N LYS A 473 -0.28 -29.14 40.77
CA LYS A 473 0.74 -28.34 41.46
C LYS A 473 1.66 -27.56 40.52
N ASP A 474 1.68 -27.94 39.24
CA ASP A 474 2.56 -27.31 38.23
C ASP A 474 2.04 -25.94 37.75
N THR A 475 0.76 -25.61 37.95
CA THR A 475 0.16 -24.32 37.57
C THR A 475 0.36 -23.23 38.60
N ILE A 476 0.81 -23.53 39.82
CA ILE A 476 0.97 -22.56 40.93
C ILE A 476 2.36 -21.89 40.96
N GLU A 477 3.36 -22.44 40.28
CA GLU A 477 4.70 -21.87 40.29
C GLU A 477 4.92 -20.75 39.23
N THR A 478 4.02 -20.57 38.29
CA THR A 478 4.19 -19.56 37.21
C THR A 478 3.50 -18.23 37.49
N THR A 479 2.65 -18.14 38.54
CA THR A 479 1.88 -16.90 38.81
C THR A 479 2.46 -16.03 39.95
N THR A 480 3.63 -16.38 40.52
CA THR A 480 4.25 -15.61 41.62
C THR A 480 5.60 -14.98 41.28
N GLN A 481 5.94 -14.81 40.01
CA GLN A 481 7.18 -14.09 39.63
C GLN A 481 6.93 -13.02 38.56
N SER A 482 6.04 -12.09 38.84
CA SER A 482 5.99 -10.81 38.10
C SER A 482 5.45 -9.70 39.00
N ASP A 483 6.16 -9.43 40.09
CA ASP A 483 6.09 -8.12 40.74
C ASP A 483 7.41 -7.89 41.47
N THR A 484 8.44 -7.53 40.71
CA THR A 484 9.60 -6.84 41.24
C THR A 484 9.66 -5.48 40.61
N GLU A 485 9.14 -4.50 41.33
CA GLU A 485 9.36 -3.08 41.09
C GLU A 485 10.82 -2.80 40.78
N THR A 486 11.10 -2.35 39.58
CA THR A 486 12.37 -1.68 39.27
C THR A 486 12.28 -0.26 39.80
N VAL A 487 12.67 -0.08 41.05
CA VAL A 487 12.94 1.22 41.61
C VAL A 487 14.18 1.79 40.92
N ILE A 488 13.97 2.71 39.99
CA ILE A 488 15.06 3.55 39.47
C ILE A 488 15.46 4.52 40.57
N LYS A 489 16.57 4.24 41.23
CA LYS A 489 17.27 5.21 42.08
C LYS A 489 17.93 6.27 41.18
N THR A 490 17.36 7.44 41.14
CA THR A 490 18.04 8.66 40.72
C THR A 490 18.92 9.11 41.85
N ASP A 491 20.23 8.86 41.72
CA ASP A 491 21.24 9.54 42.58
C ASP A 491 21.45 10.98 42.08
N ILE A 492 20.91 11.90 42.85
CA ILE A 492 21.26 13.32 42.78
C ILE A 492 22.56 13.49 43.59
N THR A 493 23.67 13.72 42.89
CA THR A 493 24.87 14.25 43.55
C THR A 493 25.11 15.68 43.07
N THR A 494 25.03 16.55 44.03
CA THR A 494 25.27 18.00 44.02
C THR A 494 26.70 18.34 43.63
N GLN A 495 26.80 19.50 42.96
CA GLN A 495 27.91 20.40 42.63
C GLN A 495 28.95 20.59 43.74
N PRO A 496 30.20 21.13 43.45
CA PRO A 496 30.31 22.58 43.19
C PRO A 496 31.38 23.04 42.16
N ASP A 497 31.07 24.23 41.58
CA ASP A 497 31.89 25.39 41.15
C ASP A 497 33.39 25.26 40.86
N THR A 498 33.78 25.73 39.65
CA THR A 498 34.69 26.94 39.54
C THR A 498 34.75 27.42 38.05
N LYS A 499 34.30 28.65 37.86
CA LYS A 499 34.91 29.85 37.19
C LYS A 499 35.96 29.65 36.07
N LYS A 500 35.73 30.22 34.93
CA LYS A 500 36.25 31.47 34.34
C LYS A 500 36.36 31.44 32.79
N ASP A 501 35.78 32.46 32.24
CA ASP A 501 36.30 33.44 31.22
C ASP A 501 36.70 32.87 29.85
N ASP A 502 36.38 33.41 28.73
CA ASP A 502 36.12 34.78 28.26
C ASP A 502 36.13 34.73 26.70
N THR A 503 35.45 35.70 26.11
CA THR A 503 35.63 36.27 24.78
C THR A 503 35.18 35.49 23.54
N SER A 504 34.12 35.90 22.94
CA SER A 504 33.93 36.95 21.91
C SER A 504 33.94 36.55 20.46
N LYS A 505 32.98 37.17 19.79
CA LYS A 505 32.88 37.59 18.37
C LYS A 505 32.34 36.58 17.36
N LYS A 506 31.11 36.86 16.87
CA LYS A 506 30.67 37.80 15.83
C LYS A 506 31.17 37.46 14.43
N SER A 507 30.28 37.19 13.58
CA SER A 507 29.89 37.82 12.29
C SER A 507 29.23 36.77 11.39
N GLU A 508 28.00 36.92 11.03
CA GLU A 508 27.41 37.67 9.91
C GLU A 508 27.75 37.08 8.54
N SER A 509 26.63 36.72 7.92
CA SER A 509 26.27 36.93 6.50
C SER A 509 26.96 36.10 5.40
N ASN A 510 26.27 35.32 4.67
CA ASN A 510 25.48 35.64 3.47
C ASN A 510 24.57 34.48 3.15
#